data_941731568558b32d0b8e874114cee05d
#
_entry.id   941731568558b32d0b8e874114cee05d
#
_cell.length_a   1.000
_cell.length_b   1.000
_cell.length_c   1.000
_cell.angle_alpha   90.00
_cell.angle_beta   90.00
_cell.angle_gamma   90.00
#
_symmetry.space_group_name_H-M   'P 1'
#
loop_
_entity.id
_entity.type
_entity.pdbx_description
1 polymer ?
#
loop_
_entity_poly.entity_id
_entity_poly.type
_entity_poly.pdbx_seq_one_letter_code
_entity_poly.pdbx_strand_id
1 'polypeptide(L)'
;MKELWIRIDKSVPNDAKDALLKTASQVCDAVLVDAKDMENARKTGAKIASDSSDSDINVLEIFDANTVSKLKGIGKIVAVRIIIRGKEDEEKAIKAADLSADYIIVDCPDWKIIPLENLIAKTRGRSKLLAEVSSAEDARLALETLELGVDGVVLKTVSMDELMKTSVIVKKTAPKIELTPFEVVGIKRIGSGARVCVDTCDLMKPGEGILVGCQSSGFFLVEAEVHESPYVETRPFRVNAGPAFLYTLSSLSRTKYLSELKAGDEILIVDDKGNTRLTSVGRAKIEWRPLILVEAEFGGKRIKTIVQNAETIRLVTKNGSKPVTELKVGDEVLAHTVEGGRHFGTLVKEEAVIER
;
A
#
# COMPACT_ATOMS: atom_id res chain seq x y z
N MET A 1 12.60 -11.06 -4.86
CA MET A 1 11.64 -10.15 -4.22
C MET A 1 12.41 -8.88 -3.90
N LYS A 2 11.85 -7.70 -4.17
CA LYS A 2 12.49 -6.41 -3.86
C LYS A 2 12.45 -6.17 -2.34
N GLU A 3 13.46 -5.51 -1.78
CA GLU A 3 13.55 -5.24 -0.34
C GLU A 3 13.09 -3.82 -0.02
N LEU A 4 12.37 -3.67 1.08
CA LEU A 4 12.03 -2.38 1.68
C LEU A 4 12.74 -2.24 3.01
N TRP A 5 13.60 -1.25 3.12
CA TRP A 5 14.15 -0.80 4.40
C TRP A 5 13.58 0.57 4.75
N ILE A 6 13.55 0.90 6.02
CA ILE A 6 13.26 2.27 6.48
C ILE A 6 14.46 2.81 7.25
N ARG A 7 14.79 4.08 7.02
CA ARG A 7 15.80 4.81 7.79
C ARG A 7 15.12 5.66 8.87
N ILE A 8 15.43 5.38 10.13
CA ILE A 8 14.94 6.11 11.30
C ILE A 8 16.16 6.70 12.01
N ASP A 9 16.52 7.91 11.66
CA ASP A 9 17.66 8.66 12.22
C ASP A 9 17.18 9.78 13.16
N LYS A 10 18.11 10.66 13.55
CA LYS A 10 17.85 11.81 14.42
C LYS A 10 16.86 12.83 13.85
N SER A 11 16.54 12.78 12.56
CA SER A 11 15.58 13.68 11.93
C SER A 11 14.13 13.29 12.22
N VAL A 12 13.88 12.04 12.68
CA VAL A 12 12.57 11.56 13.07
C VAL A 12 12.27 12.00 14.50
N PRO A 13 11.16 12.70 14.77
CA PRO A 13 10.74 13.07 16.13
C PRO A 13 10.54 11.83 17.02
N ASN A 14 10.88 11.94 18.30
CA ASN A 14 10.84 10.79 19.23
C ASN A 14 9.44 10.20 19.41
N ASP A 15 8.41 11.03 19.39
CA ASP A 15 7.00 10.62 19.46
C ASP A 15 6.55 9.80 18.25
N ALA A 16 7.13 10.04 17.07
CA ALA A 16 6.85 9.28 15.84
C ALA A 16 7.68 7.98 15.72
N LYS A 17 8.86 7.90 16.38
CA LYS A 17 9.79 6.78 16.25
C LYS A 17 9.17 5.44 16.62
N ASP A 18 8.50 5.34 17.77
CA ASP A 18 7.95 4.08 18.26
C ASP A 18 6.84 3.55 17.35
N ALA A 19 5.99 4.44 16.84
CA ALA A 19 4.93 4.07 15.91
C ALA A 19 5.51 3.60 14.56
N LEU A 20 6.52 4.32 14.03
CA LEU A 20 7.21 3.93 12.80
C LEU A 20 7.95 2.60 12.96
N LEU A 21 8.68 2.40 14.07
CA LEU A 21 9.39 1.14 14.34
C LEU A 21 8.43 -0.04 14.42
N LYS A 22 7.30 0.11 15.11
CA LYS A 22 6.29 -0.94 15.23
C LYS A 22 5.69 -1.31 13.87
N THR A 23 5.37 -0.34 13.03
CA THR A 23 4.84 -0.61 11.69
C THR A 23 5.93 -1.15 10.77
N ALA A 24 7.14 -0.60 10.83
CA ALA A 24 8.27 -1.05 10.03
C ALA A 24 8.59 -2.53 10.26
N SER A 25 8.50 -3.01 11.51
CA SER A 25 8.74 -4.43 11.82
C SER A 25 7.77 -5.40 11.11
N GLN A 26 6.62 -4.90 10.67
CA GLN A 26 5.60 -5.70 9.97
C GLN A 26 5.73 -5.65 8.44
N VAL A 27 6.25 -4.53 7.91
CA VAL A 27 6.22 -4.27 6.46
C VAL A 27 7.60 -4.17 5.82
N CYS A 28 8.65 -3.86 6.59
CA CYS A 28 10.02 -3.72 6.11
C CYS A 28 10.85 -5.00 6.31
N ASP A 29 11.87 -5.18 5.46
CA ASP A 29 12.83 -6.27 5.57
C ASP A 29 13.96 -5.94 6.56
N ALA A 30 14.27 -4.66 6.76
CA ALA A 30 15.20 -4.18 7.77
C ALA A 30 14.88 -2.72 8.17
N VAL A 31 15.37 -2.34 9.34
CA VAL A 31 15.31 -0.97 9.86
C VAL A 31 16.72 -0.44 10.02
N LEU A 32 17.04 0.65 9.33
CA LEU A 32 18.32 1.36 9.45
C LEU A 32 18.20 2.42 10.55
N VAL A 33 18.94 2.24 11.64
CA VAL A 33 18.89 3.13 12.82
C VAL A 33 20.29 3.54 13.27
N ASP A 34 20.38 4.68 13.95
CA ASP A 34 21.58 5.07 14.68
C ASP A 34 21.84 4.09 15.85
N ALA A 35 23.10 3.89 16.24
CA ALA A 35 23.47 2.97 17.33
C ALA A 35 22.67 3.17 18.64
N LYS A 36 22.34 4.41 18.97
CA LYS A 36 21.56 4.77 20.18
C LYS A 36 20.10 4.27 20.16
N ASP A 37 19.50 4.08 18.98
CA ASP A 37 18.11 3.69 18.81
C ASP A 37 17.96 2.15 18.61
N MET A 38 19.07 1.40 18.59
CA MET A 38 19.08 -0.05 18.33
C MET A 38 18.28 -0.87 19.34
N GLU A 39 18.36 -0.53 20.65
CA GLU A 39 17.62 -1.26 21.69
C GLU A 39 16.11 -1.18 21.49
N ASN A 40 15.60 -0.01 21.10
CA ASN A 40 14.18 0.18 20.83
C ASN A 40 13.75 -0.57 19.55
N ALA A 41 14.60 -0.53 18.53
CA ALA A 41 14.35 -1.28 17.30
C ALA A 41 14.32 -2.81 17.55
N ARG A 42 15.21 -3.35 18.37
CA ARG A 42 15.25 -4.78 18.75
C ARG A 42 13.97 -5.26 19.42
N LYS A 43 13.33 -4.43 20.24
CA LYS A 43 12.05 -4.77 20.90
C LYS A 43 10.91 -5.06 19.91
N THR A 44 11.02 -4.57 18.69
CA THR A 44 10.00 -4.77 17.65
C THR A 44 10.18 -6.08 16.86
N GLY A 45 11.32 -6.76 17.02
CA GLY A 45 11.66 -7.97 16.26
C GLY A 45 12.12 -7.70 14.82
N ALA A 46 12.33 -6.43 14.44
CA ALA A 46 12.83 -6.06 13.12
C ALA A 46 14.32 -6.44 12.95
N LYS A 47 14.73 -6.77 11.73
CA LYS A 47 16.15 -6.91 11.37
C LYS A 47 16.80 -5.53 11.38
N ILE A 48 17.93 -5.39 12.08
CA ILE A 48 18.56 -4.12 12.32
C ILE A 48 19.79 -3.91 11.45
N ALA A 49 19.81 -2.80 10.74
CA ALA A 49 20.97 -2.25 10.06
C ALA A 49 21.48 -1.02 10.84
N SER A 50 22.76 -0.95 11.14
CA SER A 50 23.36 0.16 11.88
C SER A 50 24.87 0.21 11.65
N ASP A 51 25.51 1.32 12.01
CA ASP A 51 26.96 1.48 12.06
C ASP A 51 27.61 0.75 13.25
N SER A 52 26.82 0.21 14.16
CA SER A 52 27.30 -0.58 15.29
C SER A 52 27.73 -1.97 14.87
N SER A 53 28.83 -2.46 15.44
CA SER A 53 29.33 -3.82 15.23
C SER A 53 28.38 -4.93 15.71
N ASP A 54 27.39 -4.59 16.55
CA ASP A 54 26.42 -5.50 17.15
C ASP A 54 25.11 -5.57 16.38
N SER A 55 25.02 -4.93 15.20
CA SER A 55 23.86 -4.98 14.32
C SER A 55 23.82 -6.26 13.48
N ASP A 56 22.61 -6.61 12.98
CA ASP A 56 22.42 -7.73 12.05
C ASP A 56 23.07 -7.45 10.69
N ILE A 57 23.06 -6.17 10.29
CA ILE A 57 23.70 -5.66 9.07
C ILE A 57 24.58 -4.48 9.47
N ASN A 58 25.88 -4.60 9.26
CA ASN A 58 26.83 -3.53 9.56
C ASN A 58 26.84 -2.52 8.42
N VAL A 59 26.42 -1.28 8.69
CA VAL A 59 26.35 -0.20 7.70
C VAL A 59 27.57 0.69 7.82
N LEU A 60 28.30 0.84 6.73
CA LEU A 60 29.41 1.79 6.63
C LEU A 60 28.91 3.06 5.94
N GLU A 61 28.81 4.15 6.69
CA GLU A 61 28.42 5.48 6.18
C GLU A 61 29.54 6.13 5.33
N ILE A 62 30.77 5.64 5.46
CA ILE A 62 31.94 6.05 4.66
C ILE A 62 32.57 4.80 4.08
N PHE A 63 32.76 4.77 2.76
CA PHE A 63 33.41 3.65 2.10
C PHE A 63 34.88 3.56 2.49
N ASP A 64 35.26 2.43 3.10
CA ASP A 64 36.65 2.03 3.34
C ASP A 64 36.85 0.56 2.96
N ALA A 65 37.69 0.33 1.95
CA ALA A 65 37.97 -1.00 1.40
C ALA A 65 38.52 -2.01 2.43
N ASN A 66 39.35 -1.52 3.34
CA ASN A 66 39.96 -2.37 4.38
C ASN A 66 38.91 -2.81 5.39
N THR A 67 38.03 -1.91 5.80
CA THR A 67 36.94 -2.18 6.73
C THR A 67 35.93 -3.16 6.12
N VAL A 68 35.54 -2.98 4.85
CA VAL A 68 34.67 -3.93 4.13
C VAL A 68 35.30 -5.32 4.15
N SER A 69 36.56 -5.45 3.71
CA SER A 69 37.27 -6.73 3.66
C SER A 69 37.41 -7.40 5.04
N LYS A 70 37.70 -6.62 6.08
CA LYS A 70 37.80 -7.10 7.46
C LYS A 70 36.43 -7.65 7.96
N LEU A 71 35.36 -6.91 7.80
CA LEU A 71 34.03 -7.34 8.23
C LEU A 71 33.54 -8.57 7.45
N LYS A 72 33.78 -8.63 6.15
CA LYS A 72 33.46 -9.80 5.33
C LYS A 72 34.33 -11.02 5.75
N GLY A 73 35.58 -10.82 6.08
CA GLY A 73 36.48 -11.89 6.55
C GLY A 73 36.04 -12.57 7.86
N ILE A 74 35.25 -11.85 8.70
CA ILE A 74 34.68 -12.40 9.93
C ILE A 74 33.20 -12.81 9.78
N GLY A 75 32.71 -12.91 8.54
CA GLY A 75 31.37 -13.40 8.23
C GLY A 75 30.21 -12.42 8.52
N LYS A 76 30.48 -11.13 8.68
CA LYS A 76 29.44 -10.12 8.88
C LYS A 76 28.69 -9.79 7.57
N ILE A 77 27.42 -9.44 7.71
CA ILE A 77 26.65 -8.85 6.62
C ILE A 77 26.99 -7.37 6.56
N VAL A 78 27.46 -6.90 5.40
CA VAL A 78 27.98 -5.55 5.22
C VAL A 78 27.14 -4.79 4.21
N ALA A 79 26.68 -3.61 4.60
CA ALA A 79 26.10 -2.60 3.72
C ALA A 79 27.02 -1.37 3.63
N VAL A 80 27.21 -0.83 2.44
CA VAL A 80 27.98 0.39 2.24
C VAL A 80 27.04 1.47 1.73
N ARG A 81 26.92 2.58 2.47
CA ARG A 81 26.12 3.74 2.04
C ARG A 81 27.01 4.75 1.33
N ILE A 82 26.62 5.18 0.14
CA ILE A 82 27.38 6.12 -0.69
C ILE A 82 26.44 7.20 -1.23
N ILE A 83 26.82 8.46 -1.04
CA ILE A 83 26.13 9.60 -1.66
C ILE A 83 26.74 9.80 -3.03
N ILE A 84 25.92 9.65 -4.08
CA ILE A 84 26.36 9.75 -5.47
C ILE A 84 26.26 11.20 -5.92
N ARG A 85 27.39 11.89 -6.03
CA ARG A 85 27.48 13.26 -6.56
C ARG A 85 28.20 13.31 -7.91
N GLY A 86 28.91 12.24 -8.27
CA GLY A 86 29.64 12.15 -9.51
C GLY A 86 30.27 10.79 -9.74
N LYS A 87 31.09 10.71 -10.81
CA LYS A 87 31.65 9.45 -11.27
C LYS A 87 32.57 8.76 -10.25
N GLU A 88 33.31 9.52 -9.43
CA GLU A 88 34.15 8.96 -8.38
C GLU A 88 33.35 8.18 -7.33
N ASP A 89 32.12 8.63 -7.01
CA ASP A 89 31.28 7.96 -6.06
C ASP A 89 30.64 6.69 -6.66
N GLU A 90 30.31 6.71 -7.97
CA GLU A 90 29.93 5.49 -8.69
C GLU A 90 31.06 4.44 -8.64
N GLU A 91 32.33 4.86 -8.84
CA GLU A 91 33.47 3.96 -8.77
C GLU A 91 33.67 3.36 -7.38
N LYS A 92 33.40 4.13 -6.29
CA LYS A 92 33.40 3.59 -4.91
C LYS A 92 32.32 2.54 -4.72
N ALA A 93 31.12 2.76 -5.26
CA ALA A 93 30.00 1.79 -5.17
C ALA A 93 30.37 0.49 -5.91
N ILE A 94 30.94 0.59 -7.10
CA ILE A 94 31.40 -0.57 -7.87
C ILE A 94 32.49 -1.33 -7.10
N LYS A 95 33.46 -0.60 -6.53
CA LYS A 95 34.53 -1.21 -5.73
C LYS A 95 34.01 -1.90 -4.46
N ALA A 96 32.98 -1.36 -3.82
CA ALA A 96 32.31 -2.03 -2.72
C ALA A 96 31.67 -3.36 -3.15
N ALA A 97 31.08 -3.42 -4.36
CA ALA A 97 30.55 -4.64 -4.94
C ALA A 97 31.67 -5.65 -5.25
N ASP A 98 32.83 -5.20 -5.76
CA ASP A 98 33.98 -6.04 -6.03
C ASP A 98 34.57 -6.68 -4.75
N LEU A 99 34.43 -5.99 -3.62
CA LEU A 99 34.80 -6.46 -2.29
C LEU A 99 33.72 -7.33 -1.61
N SER A 100 32.68 -7.71 -2.37
CA SER A 100 31.58 -8.57 -1.90
C SER A 100 30.79 -8.00 -0.73
N ALA A 101 30.61 -6.67 -0.66
CA ALA A 101 29.60 -6.07 0.20
C ALA A 101 28.23 -6.67 -0.16
N ASP A 102 27.43 -7.03 0.84
CA ASP A 102 26.13 -7.67 0.61
C ASP A 102 25.12 -6.66 0.05
N TYR A 103 25.21 -5.41 0.51
CA TYR A 103 24.34 -4.30 0.11
C TYR A 103 25.14 -3.06 -0.24
N ILE A 104 24.68 -2.35 -1.25
CA ILE A 104 25.12 -0.99 -1.58
C ILE A 104 23.90 -0.09 -1.50
N ILE A 105 23.91 0.87 -0.57
CA ILE A 105 22.86 1.86 -0.41
C ILE A 105 23.32 3.14 -1.09
N VAL A 106 22.61 3.59 -2.10
CA VAL A 106 22.94 4.81 -2.84
C VAL A 106 21.92 5.90 -2.55
N ASP A 107 22.44 7.07 -2.18
CA ASP A 107 21.70 8.30 -2.01
C ASP A 107 22.08 9.23 -3.17
N CYS A 108 21.12 9.57 -4.02
CA CYS A 108 21.32 10.42 -5.20
C CYS A 108 20.54 11.73 -5.01
N PRO A 109 21.11 12.78 -4.39
CA PRO A 109 20.41 14.04 -4.09
C PRO A 109 19.83 14.73 -5.33
N ASP A 110 20.56 14.64 -6.44
CA ASP A 110 20.14 15.14 -7.76
C ASP A 110 19.76 13.96 -8.64
N TRP A 111 18.57 13.39 -8.43
CA TRP A 111 18.08 12.21 -9.16
C TRP A 111 18.33 12.32 -10.67
N LYS A 112 19.48 11.86 -11.08
CA LYS A 112 19.83 11.63 -12.49
C LYS A 112 19.71 10.13 -12.73
N ILE A 113 18.78 9.74 -13.57
CA ILE A 113 18.50 8.34 -13.94
C ILE A 113 19.79 7.63 -14.40
N ILE A 114 20.64 8.31 -15.15
CA ILE A 114 21.85 7.75 -15.73
C ILE A 114 22.83 7.12 -14.71
N PRO A 115 23.18 7.76 -13.56
CA PRO A 115 24.03 7.12 -12.56
C PRO A 115 23.41 5.82 -12.00
N LEU A 116 22.10 5.78 -11.78
CA LEU A 116 21.43 4.62 -11.26
C LEU A 116 21.43 3.45 -12.26
N GLU A 117 21.22 3.73 -13.56
CA GLU A 117 21.32 2.75 -14.64
C GLU A 117 22.71 2.11 -14.70
N ASN A 118 23.77 2.94 -14.63
CA ASN A 118 25.14 2.46 -14.61
C ASN A 118 25.44 1.57 -13.41
N LEU A 119 24.98 1.96 -12.23
CA LEU A 119 25.15 1.18 -10.99
C LEU A 119 24.40 -0.14 -11.05
N ILE A 120 23.13 -0.15 -11.49
CA ILE A 120 22.34 -1.37 -11.68
C ILE A 120 23.07 -2.34 -12.59
N ALA A 121 23.57 -1.87 -13.73
CA ALA A 121 24.26 -2.72 -14.70
C ALA A 121 25.59 -3.30 -14.14
N LYS A 122 26.34 -2.50 -13.38
CA LYS A 122 27.68 -2.85 -12.91
C LYS A 122 27.71 -3.60 -11.58
N THR A 123 26.69 -3.49 -10.72
CA THR A 123 26.66 -4.16 -9.41
C THR A 123 25.85 -5.46 -9.40
N ARG A 124 25.07 -5.68 -10.44
CA ARG A 124 24.20 -6.85 -10.55
C ARG A 124 24.91 -8.19 -10.37
N GLY A 125 24.32 -9.07 -9.54
CA GLY A 125 24.83 -10.40 -9.26
C GLY A 125 26.01 -10.44 -8.29
N ARG A 126 26.51 -9.27 -7.84
CA ARG A 126 27.62 -9.15 -6.88
C ARG A 126 27.16 -8.59 -5.54
N SER A 127 26.31 -7.59 -5.54
CA SER A 127 25.73 -6.96 -4.36
C SER A 127 24.27 -6.60 -4.64
N LYS A 128 23.45 -6.48 -3.60
CA LYS A 128 22.11 -5.91 -3.70
C LYS A 128 22.20 -4.40 -3.68
N LEU A 129 21.69 -3.75 -4.73
CA LEU A 129 21.64 -2.29 -4.84
C LEU A 129 20.34 -1.78 -4.27
N LEU A 130 20.41 -0.94 -3.23
CA LEU A 130 19.27 -0.26 -2.63
C LEU A 130 19.37 1.24 -2.89
N ALA A 131 18.26 1.87 -3.32
CA ALA A 131 18.20 3.33 -3.48
C ALA A 131 17.58 3.96 -2.24
N GLU A 132 18.24 4.97 -1.65
CA GLU A 132 17.64 5.81 -0.60
C GLU A 132 16.65 6.78 -1.24
N VAL A 133 15.41 6.79 -0.74
CA VAL A 133 14.28 7.54 -1.30
C VAL A 133 13.51 8.26 -0.21
N SER A 134 12.82 9.35 -0.56
CA SER A 134 12.04 10.14 0.40
C SER A 134 10.53 9.99 0.25
N SER A 135 10.07 9.40 -0.83
CA SER A 135 8.65 9.23 -1.15
C SER A 135 8.37 7.90 -1.85
N ALA A 136 7.11 7.52 -1.87
CA ALA A 136 6.62 6.36 -2.62
C ALA A 136 6.80 6.53 -4.13
N GLU A 137 6.74 7.76 -4.64
CA GLU A 137 6.96 8.07 -6.05
C GLU A 137 8.43 7.88 -6.45
N ASP A 138 9.38 8.36 -5.62
CA ASP A 138 10.81 8.12 -5.82
C ASP A 138 11.11 6.61 -5.78
N ALA A 139 10.47 5.88 -4.86
CA ALA A 139 10.61 4.42 -4.78
C ALA A 139 10.15 3.73 -6.06
N ARG A 140 9.01 4.15 -6.62
CA ARG A 140 8.52 3.62 -7.91
C ARG A 140 9.52 3.89 -9.02
N LEU A 141 10.01 5.12 -9.14
CA LEU A 141 11.00 5.50 -10.14
C LEU A 141 12.26 4.65 -10.05
N ALA A 142 12.83 4.47 -8.85
CA ALA A 142 14.02 3.66 -8.65
C ALA A 142 13.82 2.18 -9.01
N LEU A 143 12.64 1.62 -8.71
CA LEU A 143 12.29 0.24 -8.98
C LEU A 143 11.99 -0.03 -10.46
N GLU A 144 11.57 1.00 -11.20
CA GLU A 144 11.23 0.93 -12.63
C GLU A 144 12.37 1.43 -13.54
N THR A 145 13.45 1.93 -12.97
CA THR A 145 14.66 2.33 -13.73
C THR A 145 15.29 1.10 -14.38
N LEU A 146 15.41 1.10 -15.70
CA LEU A 146 15.69 -0.07 -16.53
C LEU A 146 14.61 -1.17 -16.34
N GLU A 147 14.75 -2.28 -17.08
CA GLU A 147 13.78 -3.37 -17.05
C GLU A 147 13.67 -4.07 -15.68
N LEU A 148 14.73 -4.09 -14.89
CA LEU A 148 14.79 -4.79 -13.61
C LEU A 148 14.88 -3.89 -12.38
N GLY A 149 15.20 -2.60 -12.52
CA GLY A 149 15.34 -1.64 -11.42
C GLY A 149 16.40 -2.01 -10.38
N VAL A 150 16.40 -1.28 -9.27
CA VAL A 150 17.21 -1.60 -8.08
C VAL A 150 16.65 -2.83 -7.34
N ASP A 151 17.45 -3.45 -6.47
CA ASP A 151 17.04 -4.63 -5.69
C ASP A 151 16.13 -4.30 -4.51
N GLY A 152 16.05 -3.03 -4.13
CA GLY A 152 15.17 -2.53 -3.08
C GLY A 152 15.37 -1.04 -2.84
N VAL A 153 14.66 -0.52 -1.84
CA VAL A 153 14.76 0.89 -1.45
C VAL A 153 14.95 1.04 0.06
N VAL A 154 15.61 2.13 0.45
CA VAL A 154 15.71 2.59 1.84
C VAL A 154 14.88 3.86 1.95
N LEU A 155 13.69 3.77 2.52
CA LEU A 155 12.78 4.90 2.67
C LEU A 155 13.20 5.77 3.86
N LYS A 156 13.41 7.05 3.63
CA LYS A 156 13.62 8.07 4.67
C LYS A 156 12.37 8.94 4.78
N THR A 157 11.55 8.69 5.80
CA THR A 157 10.28 9.42 6.01
C THR A 157 9.91 9.49 7.48
N VAL A 158 9.09 10.49 7.84
CA VAL A 158 8.38 10.58 9.11
C VAL A 158 6.90 10.23 8.95
N SER A 159 6.44 10.02 7.71
CA SER A 159 5.04 9.78 7.36
C SER A 159 4.74 8.30 7.33
N MET A 160 3.80 7.86 8.16
CA MET A 160 3.26 6.50 8.14
C MET A 160 2.58 6.17 6.79
N ASP A 161 1.92 7.15 6.19
CA ASP A 161 1.25 7.00 4.89
C ASP A 161 2.27 6.71 3.77
N GLU A 162 3.40 7.44 3.75
CA GLU A 162 4.48 7.18 2.79
C GLU A 162 5.12 5.79 3.00
N LEU A 163 5.30 5.36 4.25
CA LEU A 163 5.81 4.01 4.55
C LEU A 163 4.86 2.93 3.99
N MET A 164 3.56 3.09 4.23
CA MET A 164 2.57 2.12 3.76
C MET A 164 2.47 2.10 2.23
N LYS A 165 2.43 3.26 1.57
CA LYS A 165 2.44 3.35 0.10
C LYS A 165 3.69 2.70 -0.51
N THR A 166 4.86 3.01 0.06
CA THR A 166 6.11 2.43 -0.41
C THR A 166 6.13 0.92 -0.24
N SER A 167 5.59 0.39 0.87
CA SER A 167 5.51 -1.06 1.09
C SER A 167 4.69 -1.78 0.02
N VAL A 168 3.59 -1.17 -0.41
CA VAL A 168 2.74 -1.67 -1.50
C VAL A 168 3.51 -1.74 -2.82
N ILE A 169 4.24 -0.67 -3.15
CA ILE A 169 5.01 -0.56 -4.39
C ILE A 169 6.15 -1.59 -4.41
N VAL A 170 6.92 -1.68 -3.34
CA VAL A 170 8.11 -2.54 -3.26
C VAL A 170 7.74 -4.02 -3.25
N LYS A 171 6.76 -4.38 -2.46
CA LYS A 171 6.36 -5.80 -2.26
C LYS A 171 5.44 -6.31 -3.36
N LYS A 172 4.88 -5.43 -4.19
CA LYS A 172 3.81 -5.73 -5.17
C LYS A 172 2.62 -6.49 -4.54
N THR A 173 2.53 -6.47 -3.23
CA THR A 173 1.47 -7.06 -2.41
C THR A 173 1.12 -6.05 -1.35
N ALA A 174 0.00 -5.39 -1.50
CA ALA A 174 -0.54 -4.56 -0.43
C ALA A 174 -0.84 -5.43 0.80
N PRO A 175 -0.75 -4.89 2.03
CA PRO A 175 -1.19 -5.58 3.22
C PRO A 175 -2.65 -6.01 3.06
N LYS A 176 -2.98 -7.19 3.58
CA LYS A 176 -4.36 -7.68 3.56
C LYS A 176 -5.27 -6.81 4.42
N ILE A 177 -6.47 -6.56 3.91
CA ILE A 177 -7.59 -6.05 4.69
C ILE A 177 -8.35 -7.25 5.26
N GLU A 178 -8.73 -7.16 6.51
CA GLU A 178 -9.64 -8.14 7.10
C GLU A 178 -11.05 -7.92 6.53
N LEU A 179 -11.57 -8.93 5.84
CA LEU A 179 -12.95 -8.99 5.37
C LEU A 179 -13.72 -9.95 6.24
N THR A 180 -14.81 -9.46 6.81
CA THR A 180 -15.71 -10.25 7.66
C THR A 180 -17.04 -10.43 6.94
N PRO A 181 -17.69 -11.62 7.00
CA PRO A 181 -19.04 -11.79 6.50
C PRO A 181 -20.03 -11.10 7.44
N PHE A 182 -20.83 -10.21 6.87
CA PHE A 182 -21.93 -9.52 7.53
C PHE A 182 -23.25 -10.07 7.01
N GLU A 183 -24.17 -10.38 7.91
CA GLU A 183 -25.52 -10.83 7.57
C GLU A 183 -26.38 -9.65 7.13
N VAL A 184 -27.01 -9.73 5.98
CA VAL A 184 -27.96 -8.73 5.47
C VAL A 184 -29.22 -8.74 6.34
N VAL A 185 -29.50 -7.62 7.00
CA VAL A 185 -30.64 -7.46 7.91
C VAL A 185 -31.73 -6.55 7.35
N GLY A 186 -31.44 -5.81 6.27
CA GLY A 186 -32.40 -4.90 5.65
C GLY A 186 -32.07 -4.59 4.21
N ILE A 187 -33.12 -4.52 3.38
CA ILE A 187 -33.03 -4.13 1.97
C ILE A 187 -34.22 -3.21 1.67
N LYS A 188 -33.95 -1.99 1.13
CA LYS A 188 -34.99 -1.00 0.86
C LYS A 188 -34.73 -0.24 -0.43
N ARG A 189 -35.71 -0.17 -1.33
CA ARG A 189 -35.69 0.74 -2.49
C ARG A 189 -35.86 2.18 -2.00
N ILE A 190 -35.00 3.10 -2.47
CA ILE A 190 -34.96 4.49 -1.96
C ILE A 190 -35.13 5.54 -3.06
N GLY A 191 -35.59 5.14 -4.25
CA GLY A 191 -35.78 6.06 -5.39
C GLY A 191 -34.54 6.12 -6.28
N SER A 192 -34.30 7.28 -6.92
CA SER A 192 -33.18 7.48 -7.85
C SER A 192 -32.24 8.57 -7.34
N GLY A 193 -30.95 8.44 -7.68
CA GLY A 193 -29.92 9.39 -7.27
C GLY A 193 -28.68 9.35 -8.16
N ALA A 194 -27.75 10.28 -7.90
CA ALA A 194 -26.49 10.44 -8.61
C ALA A 194 -25.54 9.28 -8.29
N ARG A 195 -25.56 8.26 -9.13
CA ARG A 195 -24.73 7.06 -9.01
C ARG A 195 -23.40 7.23 -9.75
N VAL A 196 -22.30 6.82 -9.12
CA VAL A 196 -20.94 6.85 -9.64
C VAL A 196 -20.52 5.46 -10.11
N CYS A 197 -20.05 5.36 -11.36
CA CYS A 197 -19.17 4.28 -11.80
C CYS A 197 -17.73 4.75 -11.72
N VAL A 198 -16.87 3.93 -11.16
CA VAL A 198 -15.43 4.14 -11.13
C VAL A 198 -14.80 3.21 -12.17
N ASP A 199 -14.19 3.79 -13.21
CA ASP A 199 -13.40 3.05 -14.19
C ASP A 199 -11.92 3.18 -13.81
N THR A 200 -11.26 2.06 -13.60
CA THR A 200 -9.84 2.00 -13.22
C THR A 200 -8.94 1.81 -14.44
N CYS A 201 -7.65 2.11 -14.31
CA CYS A 201 -6.63 1.80 -15.31
C CYS A 201 -6.15 0.34 -15.25
N ASP A 202 -6.87 -0.53 -14.55
CA ASP A 202 -6.53 -1.93 -14.35
C ASP A 202 -7.73 -2.83 -14.67
N LEU A 203 -7.47 -4.11 -14.92
CA LEU A 203 -8.48 -5.12 -15.16
C LEU A 203 -8.66 -5.98 -13.91
N MET A 204 -9.86 -5.99 -13.37
CA MET A 204 -10.24 -6.77 -12.19
C MET A 204 -10.74 -8.16 -12.59
N LYS A 205 -10.59 -9.11 -11.67
CA LYS A 205 -11.03 -10.50 -11.80
C LYS A 205 -12.30 -10.73 -10.98
N PRO A 206 -13.03 -11.84 -11.20
CA PRO A 206 -14.11 -12.25 -10.30
C PRO A 206 -13.64 -12.27 -8.84
N GLY A 207 -14.45 -11.71 -7.94
CA GLY A 207 -14.12 -11.51 -6.53
C GLY A 207 -13.36 -10.22 -6.23
N GLU A 208 -12.90 -9.46 -7.24
CA GLU A 208 -12.23 -8.19 -7.05
C GLU A 208 -13.19 -6.99 -7.24
N GLY A 209 -12.98 -5.95 -6.46
CA GLY A 209 -13.76 -4.73 -6.50
C GLY A 209 -13.22 -3.63 -5.62
N ILE A 210 -14.05 -2.68 -5.25
CA ILE A 210 -13.72 -1.60 -4.33
C ILE A 210 -14.60 -1.63 -3.08
N LEU A 211 -14.09 -1.10 -1.99
CA LEU A 211 -14.80 -0.97 -0.72
C LEU A 211 -15.58 0.34 -0.69
N VAL A 212 -16.90 0.26 -0.48
CA VAL A 212 -17.78 1.44 -0.39
C VAL A 212 -18.77 1.32 0.77
N GLY A 213 -19.11 2.44 1.39
CA GLY A 213 -20.06 2.46 2.50
C GLY A 213 -20.65 3.84 2.76
N CYS A 214 -21.82 3.85 3.42
CA CYS A 214 -22.45 5.08 3.92
C CYS A 214 -21.70 5.68 5.11
N GLN A 215 -20.91 4.85 5.79
CA GLN A 215 -20.18 5.20 7.01
C GLN A 215 -18.68 5.13 6.72
N SER A 216 -17.92 6.04 7.32
CA SER A 216 -16.46 6.08 7.20
C SER A 216 -15.75 4.92 7.91
N SER A 217 -16.48 4.16 8.74
CA SER A 217 -16.02 3.02 9.52
C SER A 217 -16.51 1.65 9.02
N GLY A 218 -17.38 1.60 7.97
CA GLY A 218 -17.98 0.36 7.49
C GLY A 218 -18.17 0.34 5.97
N PHE A 219 -17.58 -0.67 5.30
CA PHE A 219 -17.50 -0.75 3.85
C PHE A 219 -17.88 -2.13 3.35
N PHE A 220 -18.68 -2.19 2.30
CA PHE A 220 -19.02 -3.41 1.57
C PHE A 220 -18.08 -3.57 0.37
N LEU A 221 -17.72 -4.81 0.05
CA LEU A 221 -16.97 -5.10 -1.17
C LEU A 221 -17.93 -5.21 -2.36
N VAL A 222 -17.94 -4.16 -3.18
CA VAL A 222 -18.70 -4.11 -4.43
C VAL A 222 -17.81 -4.60 -5.56
N GLU A 223 -18.26 -5.68 -6.23
CA GLU A 223 -17.52 -6.35 -7.30
C GLU A 223 -17.48 -5.51 -8.58
N ALA A 224 -16.40 -5.66 -9.34
CA ALA A 224 -16.31 -5.12 -10.70
C ALA A 224 -17.32 -5.81 -11.65
N GLU A 225 -17.67 -5.14 -12.75
CA GLU A 225 -18.61 -5.69 -13.77
C GLU A 225 -17.92 -6.77 -14.63
N VAL A 226 -17.50 -7.87 -13.98
CA VAL A 226 -16.72 -8.97 -14.61
C VAL A 226 -17.57 -10.15 -15.08
N HIS A 227 -18.84 -10.20 -14.68
CA HIS A 227 -19.74 -11.31 -15.06
C HIS A 227 -20.44 -11.03 -16.37
N GLU A 228 -20.52 -12.06 -17.21
CA GLU A 228 -21.32 -12.02 -18.44
C GLU A 228 -22.80 -11.86 -18.13
N SER A 229 -23.48 -11.05 -18.92
CA SER A 229 -24.91 -10.83 -18.88
C SER A 229 -25.48 -10.87 -20.30
N PRO A 230 -26.68 -11.40 -20.51
CA PRO A 230 -27.32 -11.37 -21.85
C PRO A 230 -27.54 -9.96 -22.40
N TYR A 231 -27.48 -8.94 -21.53
CA TYR A 231 -27.85 -7.56 -21.88
C TYR A 231 -26.68 -6.59 -21.90
N VAL A 232 -25.55 -6.94 -21.27
CA VAL A 232 -24.42 -6.02 -21.10
C VAL A 232 -23.11 -6.78 -21.16
N GLU A 233 -22.19 -6.32 -22.00
CA GLU A 233 -20.82 -6.84 -22.04
C GLU A 233 -20.08 -6.59 -20.73
N THR A 234 -19.14 -7.45 -20.40
CA THR A 234 -18.28 -7.32 -19.22
C THR A 234 -17.42 -6.06 -19.31
N ARG A 235 -17.22 -5.43 -18.15
CA ARG A 235 -16.35 -4.27 -17.99
C ARG A 235 -15.41 -4.46 -16.80
N PRO A 236 -14.37 -5.31 -16.97
CA PRO A 236 -13.51 -5.69 -15.85
C PRO A 236 -12.71 -4.53 -15.24
N PHE A 237 -12.72 -3.37 -15.87
CA PHE A 237 -12.15 -2.13 -15.35
C PHE A 237 -13.14 -1.29 -14.51
N ARG A 238 -14.44 -1.66 -14.46
CA ARG A 238 -15.51 -0.84 -13.87
C ARG A 238 -16.06 -1.43 -12.59
N VAL A 239 -16.20 -0.56 -11.57
CA VAL A 239 -17.06 -0.81 -10.41
C VAL A 239 -18.19 0.20 -10.39
N ASN A 240 -19.44 -0.28 -10.33
CA ASN A 240 -20.62 0.52 -10.10
C ASN A 240 -20.76 0.74 -8.59
N ALA A 241 -20.13 1.80 -8.09
CA ALA A 241 -19.83 1.98 -6.68
C ALA A 241 -21.02 2.42 -5.81
N GLY A 242 -21.99 3.13 -6.40
CA GLY A 242 -23.13 3.68 -5.66
C GLY A 242 -23.20 5.21 -5.69
N PRO A 243 -24.04 5.83 -4.86
CA PRO A 243 -24.24 7.28 -4.90
C PRO A 243 -22.99 8.09 -4.51
N ALA A 244 -22.95 9.31 -5.03
CA ALA A 244 -21.81 10.22 -5.01
C ALA A 244 -21.26 10.53 -3.60
N PHE A 245 -22.09 10.45 -2.57
CA PHE A 245 -21.72 10.74 -1.18
C PHE A 245 -21.06 9.57 -0.44
N LEU A 246 -21.07 8.35 -0.99
CA LEU A 246 -20.46 7.20 -0.31
C LEU A 246 -18.97 7.38 -0.16
N TYR A 247 -18.44 6.84 0.95
CA TYR A 247 -17.01 6.71 1.18
C TYR A 247 -16.45 5.52 0.40
N THR A 248 -15.22 5.67 -0.09
CA THR A 248 -14.38 4.59 -0.61
C THR A 248 -12.96 4.72 -0.08
N LEU A 249 -12.20 3.62 -0.06
CA LEU A 249 -10.79 3.64 0.33
C LEU A 249 -9.91 4.03 -0.86
N SER A 250 -9.24 5.18 -0.78
CA SER A 250 -8.19 5.58 -1.71
C SER A 250 -6.84 4.96 -1.36
N SER A 251 -6.64 4.60 -0.09
CA SER A 251 -5.53 3.79 0.43
C SER A 251 -6.00 3.08 1.70
N LEU A 252 -5.13 2.28 2.34
CA LEU A 252 -5.46 1.58 3.58
C LEU A 252 -5.85 2.53 4.73
N SER A 253 -5.28 3.73 4.75
CA SER A 253 -5.49 4.73 5.82
C SER A 253 -6.38 5.89 5.42
N ARG A 254 -6.74 6.02 4.13
CA ARG A 254 -7.47 7.18 3.60
C ARG A 254 -8.77 6.82 2.92
N THR A 255 -9.79 7.65 3.16
CA THR A 255 -11.06 7.63 2.42
C THR A 255 -11.22 8.88 1.58
N LYS A 256 -12.00 8.74 0.50
CA LYS A 256 -12.58 9.84 -0.27
C LYS A 256 -14.09 9.60 -0.44
N TYR A 257 -14.84 10.65 -0.69
CA TYR A 257 -16.18 10.49 -1.27
C TYR A 257 -16.06 10.04 -2.73
N LEU A 258 -17.02 9.26 -3.21
CA LEU A 258 -17.06 8.88 -4.62
C LEU A 258 -17.12 10.09 -5.56
N SER A 259 -17.75 11.20 -5.11
CA SER A 259 -17.82 12.46 -5.85
C SER A 259 -16.49 13.21 -5.98
N GLU A 260 -15.51 12.90 -5.13
CA GLU A 260 -14.18 13.52 -5.17
C GLU A 260 -13.21 12.82 -6.13
N LEU A 261 -13.58 11.61 -6.57
CA LEU A 261 -12.71 10.81 -7.47
C LEU A 261 -12.66 11.43 -8.86
N LYS A 262 -11.44 11.57 -9.37
CA LYS A 262 -11.14 12.04 -10.73
C LYS A 262 -10.00 11.21 -11.35
N ALA A 263 -9.84 11.33 -12.65
CA ALA A 263 -8.76 10.67 -13.38
C ALA A 263 -7.39 11.01 -12.76
N GLY A 264 -6.56 9.98 -12.56
CA GLY A 264 -5.25 10.07 -11.91
C GLY A 264 -5.26 9.88 -10.39
N ASP A 265 -6.43 9.89 -9.73
CA ASP A 265 -6.50 9.57 -8.30
C ASP A 265 -6.19 8.08 -8.05
N GLU A 266 -5.57 7.79 -6.93
CA GLU A 266 -5.40 6.40 -6.47
C GLU A 266 -6.67 5.85 -5.84
N ILE A 267 -6.93 4.56 -6.08
CA ILE A 267 -8.01 3.79 -5.46
C ILE A 267 -7.55 2.39 -5.12
N LEU A 268 -8.08 1.83 -4.03
CA LEU A 268 -7.73 0.51 -3.54
C LEU A 268 -8.66 -0.55 -4.13
N ILE A 269 -8.11 -1.49 -4.90
CA ILE A 269 -8.80 -2.71 -5.29
C ILE A 269 -8.60 -3.76 -4.21
N VAL A 270 -9.66 -4.50 -3.88
CA VAL A 270 -9.66 -5.57 -2.87
C VAL A 270 -10.25 -6.82 -3.48
N ASP A 271 -9.65 -7.99 -3.21
CA ASP A 271 -10.22 -9.29 -3.57
C ASP A 271 -11.03 -9.92 -2.41
N ASP A 272 -11.71 -11.03 -2.68
CA ASP A 272 -12.51 -11.81 -1.73
C ASP A 272 -11.71 -12.38 -0.55
N LYS A 273 -10.37 -12.40 -0.65
CA LYS A 273 -9.44 -12.85 0.41
C LYS A 273 -8.82 -11.69 1.19
N GLY A 274 -9.22 -10.45 0.86
CA GLY A 274 -8.68 -9.24 1.46
C GLY A 274 -7.31 -8.82 0.94
N ASN A 275 -6.78 -9.46 -0.11
CA ASN A 275 -5.57 -8.95 -0.75
C ASN A 275 -5.91 -7.62 -1.42
N THR A 276 -5.00 -6.66 -1.32
CA THR A 276 -5.24 -5.32 -1.88
C THR A 276 -4.19 -4.96 -2.92
N ARG A 277 -4.54 -4.07 -3.84
CA ARG A 277 -3.59 -3.39 -4.73
C ARG A 277 -4.07 -1.98 -5.04
N LEU A 278 -3.15 -1.06 -5.20
CA LEU A 278 -3.45 0.30 -5.66
C LEU A 278 -3.52 0.34 -7.19
N THR A 279 -4.46 1.12 -7.70
CA THR A 279 -4.56 1.45 -9.12
C THR A 279 -5.01 2.90 -9.29
N SER A 280 -4.86 3.44 -10.48
CA SER A 280 -5.34 4.78 -10.81
C SER A 280 -6.78 4.73 -11.30
N VAL A 281 -7.57 5.71 -10.91
CA VAL A 281 -8.87 6.00 -11.52
C VAL A 281 -8.64 6.54 -12.93
N GLY A 282 -9.18 5.89 -13.93
CA GLY A 282 -9.19 6.38 -15.31
C GLY A 282 -10.33 7.38 -15.54
N ARG A 283 -11.49 7.13 -14.93
CA ARG A 283 -12.69 7.97 -15.04
C ARG A 283 -13.66 7.70 -13.91
N ALA A 284 -14.30 8.75 -13.38
CA ALA A 284 -15.50 8.66 -12.55
C ALA A 284 -16.70 9.17 -13.37
N LYS A 285 -17.72 8.32 -13.58
CA LYS A 285 -18.91 8.65 -14.37
C LYS A 285 -20.13 8.74 -13.47
N ILE A 286 -20.79 9.88 -13.43
CA ILE A 286 -21.96 10.13 -12.59
C ILE A 286 -23.23 10.13 -13.47
N GLU A 287 -24.21 9.30 -13.10
CA GLU A 287 -25.49 9.19 -13.80
C GLU A 287 -26.63 8.98 -12.80
N TRP A 288 -27.81 9.50 -13.14
CA TRP A 288 -29.03 9.31 -12.33
C TRP A 288 -29.57 7.88 -12.52
N ARG A 289 -29.67 7.10 -11.43
CA ARG A 289 -30.07 5.68 -11.47
C ARG A 289 -30.93 5.30 -10.27
N PRO A 290 -31.82 4.27 -10.41
CA PRO A 290 -32.57 3.74 -9.27
C PRO A 290 -31.60 3.10 -8.25
N LEU A 291 -31.87 3.33 -6.96
CA LEU A 291 -31.01 2.97 -5.85
C LEU A 291 -31.71 2.03 -4.86
N ILE A 292 -30.92 1.21 -4.19
CA ILE A 292 -31.30 0.30 -3.13
C ILE A 292 -30.35 0.45 -1.94
N LEU A 293 -30.91 0.61 -0.75
CA LEU A 293 -30.19 0.57 0.52
C LEU A 293 -30.04 -0.89 0.97
N VAL A 294 -28.85 -1.27 1.37
CA VAL A 294 -28.51 -2.57 1.98
C VAL A 294 -27.93 -2.30 3.36
N GLU A 295 -28.52 -2.92 4.38
CA GLU A 295 -28.05 -2.91 5.76
C GLU A 295 -27.57 -4.32 6.13
N ALA A 296 -26.40 -4.42 6.77
CA ALA A 296 -25.88 -5.68 7.23
C ALA A 296 -25.27 -5.56 8.64
N GLU A 297 -25.23 -6.68 9.39
CA GLU A 297 -24.83 -6.70 10.78
C GLU A 297 -23.88 -7.87 11.07
N PHE A 298 -22.88 -7.63 11.92
CA PHE A 298 -22.01 -8.64 12.49
C PHE A 298 -21.48 -8.18 13.84
N GLY A 299 -21.57 -9.04 14.87
CA GLY A 299 -21.04 -8.77 16.21
C GLY A 299 -21.61 -7.49 16.86
N GLY A 300 -22.87 -7.16 16.58
CA GLY A 300 -23.52 -5.94 17.09
C GLY A 300 -23.16 -4.67 16.34
N LYS A 301 -22.29 -4.73 15.32
CA LYS A 301 -22.00 -3.62 14.42
C LYS A 301 -22.92 -3.68 13.21
N ARG A 302 -23.65 -2.60 12.96
CA ARG A 302 -24.50 -2.43 11.77
C ARG A 302 -23.87 -1.43 10.82
N ILE A 303 -23.74 -1.85 9.57
CA ILE A 303 -23.21 -1.04 8.47
C ILE A 303 -24.20 -0.92 7.32
N LYS A 304 -24.04 0.10 6.50
CA LYS A 304 -24.94 0.40 5.39
C LYS A 304 -24.17 0.73 4.13
N THR A 305 -24.76 0.35 3.00
CA THR A 305 -24.36 0.86 1.70
C THR A 305 -25.58 1.13 0.84
N ILE A 306 -25.43 1.97 -0.16
CA ILE A 306 -26.43 2.21 -1.18
C ILE A 306 -25.80 1.91 -2.53
N VAL A 307 -26.46 1.13 -3.35
CA VAL A 307 -25.96 0.74 -4.67
C VAL A 307 -27.07 0.91 -5.73
N GLN A 308 -26.72 0.88 -6.99
CA GLN A 308 -27.72 0.85 -8.05
C GLN A 308 -28.53 -0.45 -7.99
N ASN A 309 -29.84 -0.35 -8.12
CA ASN A 309 -30.74 -1.50 -8.21
C ASN A 309 -30.70 -2.07 -9.65
N ALA A 310 -29.72 -2.91 -9.93
CA ALA A 310 -29.54 -3.59 -11.22
C ALA A 310 -28.82 -4.92 -11.03
N GLU A 311 -29.07 -5.88 -11.93
CA GLU A 311 -28.52 -7.24 -11.88
C GLU A 311 -26.99 -7.31 -12.09
N THR A 312 -26.42 -6.30 -12.73
CA THR A 312 -24.96 -6.21 -12.95
C THR A 312 -24.20 -5.75 -11.72
N ILE A 313 -24.90 -5.27 -10.66
CA ILE A 313 -24.26 -4.83 -9.41
C ILE A 313 -24.27 -5.99 -8.44
N ARG A 314 -23.10 -6.35 -7.96
CA ARG A 314 -22.91 -7.52 -7.13
C ARG A 314 -22.14 -7.19 -5.86
N LEU A 315 -22.56 -7.77 -4.74
CA LEU A 315 -21.80 -7.78 -3.50
C LEU A 315 -21.02 -9.08 -3.38
N VAL A 316 -19.76 -8.99 -3.02
CA VAL A 316 -18.90 -10.17 -2.84
C VAL A 316 -19.31 -10.92 -1.57
N THR A 317 -19.32 -12.25 -1.65
CA THR A 317 -19.63 -13.18 -0.57
C THR A 317 -18.46 -14.12 -0.35
N LYS A 318 -18.53 -15.01 0.66
CA LYS A 318 -17.49 -16.05 0.85
C LYS A 318 -17.34 -17.01 -0.32
N ASN A 319 -18.40 -17.23 -1.09
CA ASN A 319 -18.45 -18.25 -2.13
C ASN A 319 -18.71 -17.64 -3.52
N GLY A 320 -18.17 -16.48 -3.79
CA GLY A 320 -18.34 -15.74 -5.06
C GLY A 320 -18.99 -14.39 -4.83
N SER A 321 -19.99 -14.03 -5.63
CA SER A 321 -20.72 -12.77 -5.50
C SER A 321 -22.20 -12.92 -5.84
N LYS A 322 -23.05 -12.04 -5.32
CA LYS A 322 -24.51 -12.09 -5.50
C LYS A 322 -25.04 -10.79 -6.07
N PRO A 323 -25.88 -10.83 -7.15
CA PRO A 323 -26.54 -9.64 -7.66
C PRO A 323 -27.40 -8.98 -6.56
N VAL A 324 -27.38 -7.66 -6.48
CA VAL A 324 -28.16 -6.93 -5.47
C VAL A 324 -29.67 -7.09 -5.67
N THR A 325 -30.11 -7.40 -6.88
CA THR A 325 -31.51 -7.71 -7.21
C THR A 325 -31.98 -9.06 -6.66
N GLU A 326 -31.06 -9.98 -6.35
CA GLU A 326 -31.33 -11.31 -5.79
C GLU A 326 -31.00 -11.40 -4.30
N LEU A 327 -30.46 -10.33 -3.71
CA LEU A 327 -30.06 -10.28 -2.32
C LEU A 327 -31.30 -10.39 -1.41
N LYS A 328 -31.19 -11.13 -0.31
CA LYS A 328 -32.24 -11.36 0.68
C LYS A 328 -31.70 -11.13 2.08
N VAL A 329 -32.59 -10.81 3.01
CA VAL A 329 -32.29 -10.84 4.46
C VAL A 329 -31.84 -12.25 4.84
N GLY A 330 -30.75 -12.34 5.59
CA GLY A 330 -30.05 -13.58 5.95
C GLY A 330 -28.90 -13.98 5.01
N ASP A 331 -28.70 -13.31 3.87
CA ASP A 331 -27.52 -13.51 3.03
C ASP A 331 -26.27 -12.93 3.71
N GLU A 332 -25.12 -13.57 3.54
CA GLU A 332 -23.83 -13.05 4.00
C GLU A 332 -23.08 -12.33 2.88
N VAL A 333 -22.59 -11.12 3.16
CA VAL A 333 -21.76 -10.32 2.25
C VAL A 333 -20.46 -9.93 2.92
N LEU A 334 -19.37 -9.83 2.16
CA LEU A 334 -18.07 -9.46 2.70
C LEU A 334 -17.98 -7.96 2.92
N ALA A 335 -17.54 -7.58 4.11
CA ALA A 335 -17.39 -6.20 4.52
C ALA A 335 -16.10 -5.99 5.33
N HIS A 336 -15.62 -4.77 5.32
CA HIS A 336 -14.50 -4.29 6.13
C HIS A 336 -15.00 -3.25 7.13
N THR A 337 -14.59 -3.38 8.39
CA THR A 337 -14.86 -2.36 9.40
C THR A 337 -13.58 -1.90 10.06
N VAL A 338 -13.53 -0.63 10.40
CA VAL A 338 -12.44 -0.01 11.17
C VAL A 338 -12.98 0.55 12.48
N GLU A 339 -12.15 0.54 13.51
CA GLU A 339 -12.46 1.21 14.77
C GLU A 339 -12.00 2.67 14.70
N GLY A 340 -12.84 3.59 15.21
CA GLY A 340 -12.58 5.03 15.20
C GLY A 340 -13.29 5.78 14.06
N GLY A 341 -13.31 7.10 14.18
CA GLY A 341 -13.80 8.03 13.18
C GLY A 341 -12.72 8.41 12.16
N ARG A 342 -13.10 9.21 11.15
CA ARG A 342 -12.14 9.79 10.19
C ARG A 342 -12.26 11.30 10.19
N HIS A 343 -11.11 11.98 10.24
CA HIS A 343 -11.02 13.42 10.13
C HIS A 343 -10.31 13.78 8.81
N PHE A 344 -10.97 14.52 7.93
CA PHE A 344 -10.49 14.81 6.58
C PHE A 344 -9.96 13.56 5.81
N GLY A 345 -10.69 12.44 5.92
CA GLY A 345 -10.34 11.18 5.27
C GLY A 345 -9.26 10.36 5.96
N THR A 346 -8.61 10.85 7.02
CA THR A 346 -7.59 10.14 7.80
C THR A 346 -8.19 9.50 9.04
N LEU A 347 -7.86 8.23 9.30
CA LEU A 347 -8.37 7.48 10.46
C LEU A 347 -7.86 8.07 11.78
N VAL A 348 -8.80 8.40 12.68
CA VAL A 348 -8.53 8.89 14.05
C VAL A 348 -9.21 7.93 15.02
N LYS A 349 -8.44 7.21 15.82
CA LYS A 349 -8.96 6.14 16.69
C LYS A 349 -9.74 6.65 17.91
N GLU A 350 -9.57 7.92 18.27
CA GLU A 350 -10.12 8.51 19.51
C GLU A 350 -11.40 9.32 19.30
N GLU A 351 -11.88 9.47 18.06
CA GLU A 351 -13.11 10.20 17.75
C GLU A 351 -14.32 9.27 17.59
N ALA A 352 -15.37 9.52 18.36
CA ALA A 352 -16.67 8.89 18.20
C ALA A 352 -17.48 9.67 17.15
N VAL A 353 -17.56 9.14 15.92
CA VAL A 353 -18.42 9.67 14.85
C VAL A 353 -19.68 8.82 14.75
N ILE A 354 -20.86 9.45 14.83
CA ILE A 354 -22.15 8.79 14.65
C ILE A 354 -22.71 9.16 13.26
N GLU A 355 -22.63 8.24 12.32
CA GLU A 355 -23.23 8.34 10.99
C GLU A 355 -24.50 7.46 10.95
N ARG A 356 -25.65 8.07 10.67
CA ARG A 356 -26.98 7.41 10.69
C ARG A 356 -27.58 7.25 9.32
#